data_267c0ea8620043408894932b8f457178
#
_entry.id   267c0ea8620043408894932b8f457178
#
_cell.length_a   1.000
_cell.length_b   1.000
_cell.length_c   1.000
_cell.angle_alpha   90.00
_cell.angle_beta   90.00
_cell.angle_gamma   90.00
#
_symmetry.space_group_name_H-M   'P 1'
#
loop_
_entity.id
_entity.type
_entity.pdbx_description
1 polymer ?
#
loop_
_entity_poly.entity_id
_entity_poly.type
_entity_poly.pdbx_seq_one_letter_code
_entity_poly.pdbx_strand_id
1 'polypeptide(L)'
;MDLWFLIVITLSGAALLRATLNLLSSAPKKKSLPPGPPKFPIVGNLLWLRTTFSDLEPVLRSLHSRYGPMVTLHIGSRPAVFISSSALAHEALVHRGAVFADRPPPSATLHVFSANQRNINTASYSLTWRFLRRNLTAEIVHPSRLRSYSRARSRVLNMLGAELKSQPDGVVRVVDHFQYAMFCLLVLMCFGDGLEEEQIKQIKEVSRQVLLSQRRFSMLNFWPRLSKLVLPKRWKEFYELFESRKRVLIPLIRARLEAKREQPSKAKEDGNDGNGDLIVPYVDTLLDLELPEEKRKLEETEIVSLCWEFLNAGTDTTSTALQWTMANLVKYPEIQERLYDEIKSVVGQGAERVKEEDLQRMGYLKAVILEGLRRHPPAHFVLPHAVTEEAELGGYSILKDATINFMVAEMGWDPEVWEDPMAFKPERFLNSGGGGGASGFDITGSREIKMMPFGVGRRICPGLGLAIVHLEYFVANLVWLFEWRTVAGEEVDLSEKQEFTTVMKNPLRAQISARN
;
A
#
# COMPACT_ATOMS: atom_id res chain seq x y z
N MET A 1 -13.35 -42.43 -36.89
CA MET A 1 -12.29 -41.86 -36.04
C MET A 1 -12.82 -40.54 -35.54
N ASP A 2 -13.02 -40.45 -34.24
CA ASP A 2 -13.67 -39.28 -33.63
C ASP A 2 -12.84 -38.04 -33.79
N LEU A 3 -13.44 -36.93 -34.13
CA LEU A 3 -12.84 -35.61 -34.32
C LEU A 3 -11.96 -35.24 -33.13
N TRP A 4 -12.33 -35.64 -31.93
CA TRP A 4 -11.57 -35.51 -30.68
C TRP A 4 -10.22 -36.23 -30.72
N PHE A 5 -10.17 -37.42 -31.30
CA PHE A 5 -8.95 -38.23 -31.39
C PHE A 5 -7.94 -37.60 -32.35
N LEU A 6 -8.41 -37.04 -33.46
CA LEU A 6 -7.59 -36.25 -34.40
C LEU A 6 -7.05 -34.98 -33.80
N ILE A 7 -7.85 -34.25 -32.99
CA ILE A 7 -7.42 -33.05 -32.27
C ILE A 7 -6.35 -33.38 -31.24
N VAL A 8 -6.48 -34.45 -30.48
CA VAL A 8 -5.50 -34.87 -29.47
C VAL A 8 -4.21 -35.32 -30.13
N ILE A 9 -4.25 -36.05 -31.23
CA ILE A 9 -3.04 -36.48 -31.97
C ILE A 9 -2.33 -35.29 -32.60
N THR A 10 -3.03 -34.36 -33.22
CA THR A 10 -2.42 -33.16 -33.82
C THR A 10 -1.81 -32.24 -32.75
N LEU A 11 -2.47 -32.05 -31.62
CA LEU A 11 -1.91 -31.26 -30.51
C LEU A 11 -0.70 -31.95 -29.85
N SER A 12 -0.75 -33.29 -29.71
CA SER A 12 0.37 -34.07 -29.18
C SER A 12 1.56 -34.08 -30.15
N GLY A 13 1.30 -34.22 -31.46
CA GLY A 13 2.31 -34.14 -32.50
C GLY A 13 2.96 -32.75 -32.60
N ALA A 14 2.16 -31.70 -32.54
CA ALA A 14 2.66 -30.31 -32.51
C ALA A 14 3.49 -30.02 -31.24
N ALA A 15 3.09 -30.55 -30.09
CA ALA A 15 3.84 -30.42 -28.85
C ALA A 15 5.18 -31.18 -28.88
N LEU A 16 5.20 -32.39 -29.45
CA LEU A 16 6.43 -33.17 -29.64
C LEU A 16 7.38 -32.52 -30.64
N LEU A 17 6.86 -32.03 -31.78
CA LEU A 17 7.65 -31.32 -32.77
C LEU A 17 8.27 -30.03 -32.19
N ARG A 18 7.53 -29.29 -31.41
CA ARG A 18 8.02 -28.09 -30.72
C ARG A 18 9.06 -28.43 -29.66
N ALA A 19 8.91 -29.53 -28.93
CA ALA A 19 9.90 -30.01 -27.97
C ALA A 19 11.19 -30.44 -28.63
N THR A 20 11.12 -31.16 -29.76
CA THR A 20 12.30 -31.57 -30.54
C THR A 20 13.01 -30.41 -31.20
N LEU A 21 12.29 -29.45 -31.77
CA LEU A 21 12.85 -28.19 -32.32
C LEU A 21 13.57 -27.37 -31.23
N ASN A 22 13.02 -27.30 -30.03
CA ASN A 22 13.67 -26.62 -28.90
C ASN A 22 14.93 -27.33 -28.41
N LEU A 23 15.00 -28.66 -28.51
CA LEU A 23 16.19 -29.46 -28.18
C LEU A 23 17.29 -29.33 -29.23
N LEU A 24 16.92 -29.16 -30.51
CA LEU A 24 17.87 -29.05 -31.62
C LEU A 24 18.37 -27.61 -31.86
N SER A 25 17.69 -26.60 -31.30
CA SER A 25 18.15 -25.21 -31.39
C SER A 25 19.27 -24.94 -30.39
N SER A 26 20.50 -25.34 -30.69
CA SER A 26 21.74 -24.93 -30.02
C SER A 26 22.04 -23.44 -30.36
N ALA A 27 21.14 -22.52 -30.05
CA ALA A 27 21.43 -21.10 -30.14
C ALA A 27 22.46 -20.71 -29.06
N PRO A 28 23.36 -19.74 -29.30
CA PRO A 28 24.31 -19.28 -28.29
C PRO A 28 23.53 -18.87 -27.05
N LYS A 29 24.05 -19.22 -25.85
CA LYS A 29 23.42 -18.99 -24.57
C LYS A 29 23.03 -17.52 -24.41
N LYS A 30 21.84 -17.12 -24.92
CA LYS A 30 21.17 -15.91 -24.47
C LYS A 30 21.06 -16.05 -22.94
N LYS A 31 21.45 -15.02 -22.20
CA LYS A 31 21.27 -15.00 -20.75
C LYS A 31 19.82 -15.40 -20.47
N SER A 32 19.63 -16.46 -19.71
CA SER A 32 18.29 -17.01 -19.43
C SER A 32 17.58 -16.18 -18.36
N LEU A 33 16.26 -16.22 -18.36
CA LEU A 33 15.47 -15.77 -17.21
C LEU A 33 15.95 -16.46 -15.93
N PRO A 34 15.71 -15.85 -14.75
CA PRO A 34 15.94 -16.52 -13.47
C PRO A 34 15.28 -17.90 -13.41
N PRO A 35 15.83 -18.87 -12.68
CA PRO A 35 15.30 -20.21 -12.59
C PRO A 35 13.89 -20.24 -12.00
N GLY A 36 13.17 -21.34 -12.22
CA GLY A 36 11.84 -21.53 -11.66
C GLY A 36 11.31 -22.93 -11.95
N PRO A 37 10.12 -23.27 -11.43
CA PRO A 37 9.53 -24.58 -11.65
C PRO A 37 9.15 -24.78 -13.13
N PRO A 38 9.08 -26.04 -13.59
CA PRO A 38 8.66 -26.36 -14.94
C PRO A 38 7.30 -25.74 -15.26
N LYS A 39 7.19 -25.14 -16.44
CA LYS A 39 5.96 -24.52 -16.92
C LYS A 39 5.16 -25.48 -17.82
N PHE A 40 3.84 -25.50 -17.66
CA PHE A 40 2.96 -26.20 -18.58
C PHE A 40 2.68 -25.34 -19.82
N PRO A 41 2.53 -25.96 -21.01
CA PRO A 41 2.15 -25.22 -22.21
C PRO A 41 0.85 -24.44 -21.97
N ILE A 42 0.74 -23.22 -22.50
CA ILE A 42 -0.40 -22.32 -22.49
C ILE A 42 -0.72 -21.74 -21.10
N VAL A 43 -0.83 -22.56 -20.06
CA VAL A 43 -1.24 -22.15 -18.70
C VAL A 43 -0.06 -21.73 -17.81
N GLY A 44 1.18 -22.02 -18.22
CA GLY A 44 2.36 -21.69 -17.42
C GLY A 44 2.37 -22.44 -16.09
N ASN A 45 2.56 -21.70 -14.99
CA ASN A 45 2.56 -22.23 -13.63
C ASN A 45 1.21 -22.06 -12.91
N LEU A 46 0.13 -21.65 -13.61
CA LEU A 46 -1.18 -21.42 -13.00
C LEU A 46 -1.74 -22.66 -12.29
N LEU A 47 -1.43 -23.85 -12.78
CA LEU A 47 -1.85 -25.09 -12.13
C LEU A 47 -1.16 -25.31 -10.77
N TRP A 48 0.05 -24.82 -10.61
CA TRP A 48 0.77 -24.82 -9.34
C TRP A 48 0.18 -23.80 -8.35
N LEU A 49 -0.35 -22.70 -8.85
CA LEU A 49 -1.01 -21.64 -8.09
C LEU A 49 -2.50 -21.96 -7.79
N ARG A 50 -2.98 -23.16 -8.16
CA ARG A 50 -4.37 -23.61 -7.93
C ARG A 50 -4.75 -23.71 -6.46
N THR A 51 -3.79 -23.85 -5.59
CA THR A 51 -3.96 -23.82 -4.14
C THR A 51 -3.94 -22.40 -3.62
N THR A 52 -4.84 -21.57 -4.03
CA THR A 52 -5.14 -20.26 -3.44
C THR A 52 -4.00 -19.20 -3.59
N PHE A 53 -4.33 -18.07 -4.19
CA PHE A 53 -3.47 -16.87 -4.16
C PHE A 53 -3.13 -16.39 -2.73
N SER A 54 -3.89 -16.82 -1.71
CA SER A 54 -3.58 -16.60 -0.29
C SER A 54 -2.36 -17.38 0.20
N ASP A 55 -1.96 -18.45 -0.48
CA ASP A 55 -0.84 -19.30 -0.08
C ASP A 55 0.38 -19.10 -1.00
N LEU A 56 0.39 -18.02 -1.78
CA LEU A 56 1.49 -17.73 -2.70
C LEU A 56 2.84 -17.55 -1.97
N GLU A 57 2.83 -16.89 -0.83
CA GLU A 57 4.06 -16.61 -0.07
C GLU A 57 4.77 -17.87 0.43
N PRO A 58 4.11 -18.82 1.11
CA PRO A 58 4.75 -20.09 1.48
C PRO A 58 5.31 -20.86 0.28
N VAL A 59 4.60 -20.85 -0.86
CA VAL A 59 5.09 -21.46 -2.10
C VAL A 59 6.33 -20.74 -2.60
N LEU A 60 6.34 -19.41 -2.62
CA LEU A 60 7.51 -18.63 -3.04
C LEU A 60 8.70 -18.88 -2.12
N ARG A 61 8.52 -18.91 -0.79
CA ARG A 61 9.59 -19.26 0.17
C ARG A 61 10.21 -20.62 -0.14
N SER A 62 9.36 -21.63 -0.38
CA SER A 62 9.86 -22.96 -0.80
C SER A 62 10.59 -22.93 -2.13
N LEU A 63 10.16 -22.11 -3.08
CA LEU A 63 10.86 -21.96 -4.35
C LEU A 63 12.18 -21.20 -4.20
N HIS A 64 12.21 -20.14 -3.38
CA HIS A 64 13.45 -19.41 -3.09
C HIS A 64 14.50 -20.28 -2.40
N SER A 65 14.11 -21.16 -1.46
CA SER A 65 15.04 -22.11 -0.84
C SER A 65 15.63 -23.09 -1.84
N ARG A 66 14.93 -23.40 -2.94
CA ARG A 66 15.38 -24.35 -3.98
C ARG A 66 16.14 -23.68 -5.13
N TYR A 67 15.70 -22.51 -5.58
CA TYR A 67 16.19 -21.87 -6.81
C TYR A 67 17.01 -20.62 -6.55
N GLY A 68 17.12 -20.17 -5.30
CA GLY A 68 17.85 -18.95 -4.92
C GLY A 68 16.97 -17.70 -4.86
N PRO A 69 17.57 -16.50 -4.69
CA PRO A 69 16.86 -15.27 -4.34
C PRO A 69 16.05 -14.65 -5.49
N MET A 70 16.12 -15.21 -6.69
CA MET A 70 15.32 -14.80 -7.85
C MET A 70 14.62 -16.01 -8.45
N VAL A 71 13.29 -15.98 -8.52
CA VAL A 71 12.49 -17.09 -9.05
C VAL A 71 11.54 -16.57 -10.13
N THR A 72 11.44 -17.28 -11.24
CA THR A 72 10.49 -16.98 -12.33
C THR A 72 9.30 -17.93 -12.29
N LEU A 73 8.11 -17.37 -12.18
CA LEU A 73 6.85 -18.06 -12.45
C LEU A 73 6.24 -17.55 -13.77
N HIS A 74 5.57 -18.43 -14.50
CA HIS A 74 4.86 -18.04 -15.71
C HIS A 74 3.36 -17.99 -15.44
N ILE A 75 2.79 -16.78 -15.50
CA ILE A 75 1.34 -16.57 -15.39
C ILE A 75 0.77 -16.55 -16.82
N GLY A 76 0.27 -17.69 -17.28
CA GLY A 76 0.04 -17.93 -18.70
C GLY A 76 1.36 -17.90 -19.47
N SER A 77 1.46 -17.03 -20.49
CA SER A 77 2.69 -16.84 -21.29
C SER A 77 3.67 -15.79 -20.70
N ARG A 78 3.24 -15.00 -19.73
CA ARG A 78 4.05 -13.88 -19.21
C ARG A 78 4.92 -14.32 -18.03
N PRO A 79 6.24 -14.01 -18.06
CA PRO A 79 7.11 -14.28 -16.92
C PRO A 79 6.84 -13.27 -15.80
N ALA A 80 6.77 -13.77 -14.57
CA ALA A 80 6.73 -13.00 -13.35
C ALA A 80 7.93 -13.40 -12.49
N VAL A 81 8.86 -12.46 -12.26
CA VAL A 81 10.07 -12.65 -11.47
C VAL A 81 9.80 -12.19 -10.05
N PHE A 82 10.14 -13.02 -9.08
CA PHE A 82 10.02 -12.73 -7.65
C PHE A 82 11.41 -12.62 -7.05
N ILE A 83 11.66 -11.55 -6.30
CA ILE A 83 12.97 -11.21 -5.72
C ILE A 83 12.81 -11.07 -4.21
N SER A 84 13.57 -11.90 -3.46
CA SER A 84 13.61 -11.87 -1.98
C SER A 84 14.88 -11.22 -1.41
N SER A 85 15.91 -11.00 -2.22
CA SER A 85 17.19 -10.42 -1.79
C SER A 85 17.14 -8.90 -1.75
N SER A 86 17.53 -8.30 -0.62
CA SER A 86 17.70 -6.86 -0.44
C SER A 86 18.78 -6.28 -1.37
N ALA A 87 19.88 -6.98 -1.60
CA ALA A 87 20.96 -6.55 -2.49
C ALA A 87 20.49 -6.44 -3.95
N LEU A 88 19.75 -7.45 -4.45
CA LEU A 88 19.17 -7.43 -5.80
C LEU A 88 18.07 -6.37 -5.94
N ALA A 89 17.27 -6.17 -4.89
CA ALA A 89 16.29 -5.09 -4.85
C ALA A 89 16.97 -3.71 -4.91
N HIS A 90 18.06 -3.52 -4.17
CA HIS A 90 18.83 -2.28 -4.19
C HIS A 90 19.47 -2.03 -5.57
N GLU A 91 20.08 -3.04 -6.19
CA GLU A 91 20.59 -2.95 -7.56
C GLU A 91 19.50 -2.52 -8.55
N ALA A 92 18.32 -3.16 -8.50
CA ALA A 92 17.23 -2.87 -9.41
C ALA A 92 16.58 -1.50 -9.15
N LEU A 93 16.21 -1.21 -7.89
CA LEU A 93 15.35 -0.07 -7.55
C LEU A 93 16.12 1.23 -7.31
N VAL A 94 17.40 1.15 -6.88
CA VAL A 94 18.25 2.31 -6.61
C VAL A 94 19.23 2.52 -7.76
N HIS A 95 20.16 1.60 -7.99
CA HIS A 95 21.22 1.79 -9.00
C HIS A 95 20.66 1.84 -10.42
N ARG A 96 19.68 1.00 -10.73
CA ARG A 96 19.04 0.93 -12.05
C ARG A 96 17.58 1.42 -12.03
N GLY A 97 17.24 2.25 -11.07
CA GLY A 97 15.86 2.63 -10.76
C GLY A 97 15.06 3.22 -11.93
N ALA A 98 15.70 3.82 -12.95
CA ALA A 98 14.99 4.30 -14.13
C ALA A 98 14.48 3.15 -15.00
N VAL A 99 15.29 2.10 -15.16
CA VAL A 99 14.96 0.92 -15.97
C VAL A 99 13.86 0.10 -15.31
N PHE A 100 13.88 -0.02 -13.98
CA PHE A 100 12.95 -0.83 -13.19
C PHE A 100 11.74 -0.05 -12.65
N ALA A 101 11.53 1.20 -13.09
CA ALA A 101 10.43 2.03 -12.58
C ALA A 101 9.11 1.88 -13.35
N ASP A 102 9.03 1.10 -14.40
CA ASP A 102 7.79 0.97 -15.18
C ASP A 102 6.75 0.10 -14.48
N ARG A 103 5.54 0.10 -15.02
CA ARG A 103 4.42 -0.73 -14.58
C ARG A 103 4.03 -1.74 -15.66
N PRO A 104 3.65 -2.97 -15.28
CA PRO A 104 3.11 -3.92 -16.24
C PRO A 104 1.86 -3.38 -16.92
N PRO A 105 1.56 -3.80 -18.15
CA PRO A 105 0.29 -3.49 -18.80
C PRO A 105 -0.88 -3.88 -17.89
N PRO A 106 -1.89 -3.01 -17.73
CA PRO A 106 -2.98 -3.23 -16.80
C PRO A 106 -3.82 -4.42 -17.25
N SER A 107 -4.36 -5.15 -16.27
CA SER A 107 -5.42 -6.10 -16.54
C SER A 107 -6.69 -5.37 -17.01
N ALA A 108 -7.63 -6.09 -17.61
CA ALA A 108 -8.84 -5.49 -18.17
C ALA A 108 -9.68 -4.73 -17.11
N THR A 109 -9.76 -5.25 -15.89
CA THR A 109 -10.46 -4.57 -14.80
C THR A 109 -9.65 -3.38 -14.28
N LEU A 110 -8.33 -3.51 -14.15
CA LEU A 110 -7.46 -2.43 -13.68
C LEU A 110 -7.42 -1.26 -14.68
N HIS A 111 -7.46 -1.56 -15.98
CA HIS A 111 -7.55 -0.53 -17.04
C HIS A 111 -8.76 0.39 -16.83
N VAL A 112 -9.92 -0.17 -16.48
CA VAL A 112 -11.14 0.60 -16.17
C VAL A 112 -10.98 1.38 -14.86
N PHE A 113 -10.53 0.70 -13.78
CA PHE A 113 -10.40 1.33 -12.46
C PHE A 113 -9.39 2.48 -12.43
N SER A 114 -8.32 2.39 -13.20
CA SER A 114 -7.24 3.37 -13.22
C SER A 114 -7.45 4.50 -14.25
N ALA A 115 -8.64 4.60 -14.83
CA ALA A 115 -8.91 5.55 -15.93
C ALA A 115 -7.80 5.45 -17.01
N ASN A 116 -7.60 4.26 -17.57
CA ASN A 116 -6.56 3.97 -18.56
C ASN A 116 -5.13 4.23 -18.07
N GLN A 117 -4.82 3.82 -16.84
CA GLN A 117 -3.52 4.07 -16.18
C GLN A 117 -3.22 5.56 -15.97
N ARG A 118 -4.24 6.40 -15.73
CA ARG A 118 -4.11 7.83 -15.43
C ARG A 118 -4.08 8.11 -13.93
N ASN A 119 -3.40 7.25 -13.15
CA ASN A 119 -3.17 7.46 -11.73
C ASN A 119 -1.73 7.13 -11.33
N ILE A 120 -1.33 7.44 -10.09
CA ILE A 120 0.07 7.36 -9.65
C ILE A 120 0.54 5.91 -9.53
N ASN A 121 -0.34 4.98 -9.09
CA ASN A 121 0.04 3.59 -8.83
C ASN A 121 0.27 2.79 -10.11
N THR A 122 -0.53 3.03 -11.16
CA THR A 122 -0.57 2.18 -12.35
C THR A 122 0.04 2.82 -13.60
N ALA A 123 0.19 4.15 -13.63
CA ALA A 123 0.76 4.83 -14.78
C ALA A 123 2.17 4.33 -15.12
N SER A 124 2.46 4.18 -16.40
CA SER A 124 3.81 3.90 -16.90
C SER A 124 4.79 4.97 -16.45
N TYR A 125 6.08 4.66 -16.45
CA TYR A 125 7.13 5.61 -16.08
C TYR A 125 7.32 6.68 -17.17
N SER A 126 6.41 7.66 -17.20
CA SER A 126 6.23 8.70 -18.22
C SER A 126 6.32 10.11 -17.63
N LEU A 127 6.24 11.12 -18.48
CA LEU A 127 6.13 12.52 -18.05
C LEU A 127 4.85 12.75 -17.26
N THR A 128 3.71 12.19 -17.73
CA THR A 128 2.42 12.24 -17.01
C THR A 128 2.55 11.70 -15.60
N TRP A 129 3.16 10.50 -15.41
CA TRP A 129 3.37 9.96 -14.08
C TRP A 129 4.21 10.89 -13.18
N ARG A 130 5.32 11.43 -13.72
CA ARG A 130 6.19 12.34 -12.96
C ARG A 130 5.44 13.60 -12.53
N PHE A 131 4.56 14.08 -13.37
CA PHE A 131 3.76 15.27 -13.12
C PHE A 131 2.72 15.05 -12.03
N LEU A 132 1.91 13.99 -12.14
CA LEU A 132 0.95 13.58 -11.12
C LEU A 132 1.63 13.31 -9.78
N ARG A 133 2.75 12.58 -9.79
CA ARG A 133 3.56 12.30 -8.60
C ARG A 133 4.08 13.59 -7.95
N ARG A 134 4.62 14.50 -8.75
CA ARG A 134 5.13 15.79 -8.26
C ARG A 134 4.02 16.63 -7.64
N ASN A 135 2.85 16.69 -8.26
CA ASN A 135 1.69 17.39 -7.70
C ASN A 135 1.35 16.86 -6.30
N LEU A 136 1.15 15.55 -6.16
CA LEU A 136 0.83 14.96 -4.86
C LEU A 136 1.95 15.24 -3.82
N THR A 137 3.21 15.07 -4.21
CA THR A 137 4.33 15.22 -3.28
C THR A 137 4.55 16.66 -2.86
N ALA A 138 4.44 17.64 -3.76
CA ALA A 138 4.68 19.05 -3.45
C ALA A 138 3.49 19.69 -2.71
N GLU A 139 2.27 19.38 -3.13
CA GLU A 139 1.08 20.10 -2.68
C GLU A 139 0.43 19.49 -1.44
N ILE A 140 0.58 18.18 -1.21
CA ILE A 140 -0.16 17.48 -0.16
C ILE A 140 0.76 16.84 0.87
N VAL A 141 1.75 16.02 0.45
CA VAL A 141 2.53 15.21 1.40
C VAL A 141 3.93 15.77 1.68
N HIS A 142 4.24 16.97 1.21
CA HIS A 142 5.47 17.66 1.58
C HIS A 142 5.48 17.98 3.09
N PRO A 143 6.62 17.88 3.79
CA PRO A 143 6.68 18.11 5.25
C PRO A 143 6.07 19.43 5.71
N SER A 144 6.24 20.53 4.94
CA SER A 144 5.61 21.82 5.26
C SER A 144 4.08 21.79 5.16
N ARG A 145 3.54 21.01 4.20
CA ARG A 145 2.09 20.85 4.02
C ARG A 145 1.49 19.92 5.06
N LEU A 146 2.24 18.91 5.52
CA LEU A 146 1.75 17.99 6.55
C LEU A 146 1.35 18.72 7.83
N ARG A 147 2.04 19.82 8.19
CA ARG A 147 1.72 20.61 9.37
C ARG A 147 0.34 21.29 9.28
N SER A 148 -0.09 21.73 8.10
CA SER A 148 -1.40 22.36 7.94
C SER A 148 -2.58 21.43 8.25
N TYR A 149 -2.37 20.10 8.23
CA TYR A 149 -3.39 19.11 8.60
C TYR A 149 -3.40 18.74 10.10
N SER A 150 -2.64 19.43 10.95
CA SER A 150 -2.56 19.14 12.40
C SER A 150 -3.93 19.26 13.08
N ARG A 151 -4.74 20.27 12.71
CA ARG A 151 -6.11 20.44 13.20
C ARG A 151 -7.03 19.29 12.80
N ALA A 152 -6.90 18.80 11.56
CA ALA A 152 -7.66 17.65 11.07
C ALA A 152 -7.29 16.38 11.87
N ARG A 153 -6.00 16.13 12.11
CA ARG A 153 -5.54 15.00 12.95
C ARG A 153 -6.07 15.11 14.38
N SER A 154 -6.01 16.30 14.97
CA SER A 154 -6.54 16.53 16.32
C SER A 154 -8.05 16.30 16.40
N ARG A 155 -8.83 16.76 15.40
CA ARG A 155 -10.27 16.52 15.32
C ARG A 155 -10.58 15.02 15.23
N VAL A 156 -9.87 14.29 14.37
CA VAL A 156 -10.07 12.85 14.19
C VAL A 156 -9.63 12.07 15.43
N LEU A 157 -8.56 12.49 16.11
CA LEU A 157 -8.14 11.89 17.38
C LEU A 157 -9.21 12.06 18.47
N ASN A 158 -9.80 13.25 18.58
CA ASN A 158 -10.87 13.51 19.56
C ASN A 158 -12.11 12.65 19.27
N MET A 159 -12.50 12.52 17.99
CA MET A 159 -13.58 11.62 17.57
C MET A 159 -13.27 10.17 17.95
N LEU A 160 -12.09 9.67 17.58
CA LEU A 160 -11.64 8.31 17.90
C LEU A 160 -11.62 8.08 19.42
N GLY A 161 -11.05 9.01 20.19
CA GLY A 161 -10.99 8.93 21.64
C GLY A 161 -12.38 8.89 22.31
N ALA A 162 -13.34 9.65 21.80
CA ALA A 162 -14.72 9.64 22.27
C ALA A 162 -15.40 8.29 21.95
N GLU A 163 -15.24 7.78 20.73
CA GLU A 163 -15.76 6.46 20.34
C GLU A 163 -15.19 5.33 21.20
N LEU A 164 -13.88 5.34 21.47
CA LEU A 164 -13.23 4.35 22.30
C LEU A 164 -13.74 4.40 23.75
N LYS A 165 -13.91 5.61 24.32
CA LYS A 165 -14.46 5.79 25.69
C LYS A 165 -15.91 5.33 25.82
N SER A 166 -16.69 5.37 24.76
CA SER A 166 -18.11 4.99 24.76
C SER A 166 -18.35 3.48 24.67
N GLN A 167 -17.30 2.66 24.52
CA GLN A 167 -17.47 1.21 24.37
C GLN A 167 -17.94 0.56 25.66
N PRO A 168 -18.97 -0.30 25.60
CA PRO A 168 -19.44 -1.04 26.75
C PRO A 168 -18.32 -1.90 27.34
N ASP A 169 -18.21 -1.93 28.65
CA ASP A 169 -17.23 -2.72 29.41
C ASP A 169 -15.76 -2.43 29.05
N GLY A 170 -15.49 -1.37 28.26
CA GLY A 170 -14.15 -0.99 27.82
C GLY A 170 -13.49 -2.00 26.88
N VAL A 171 -14.24 -2.97 26.33
CA VAL A 171 -13.73 -3.92 25.34
C VAL A 171 -13.90 -3.36 23.94
N VAL A 172 -12.79 -3.22 23.20
CA VAL A 172 -12.76 -2.60 21.89
C VAL A 172 -12.28 -3.57 20.82
N ARG A 173 -12.99 -3.64 19.70
CA ARG A 173 -12.50 -4.21 18.46
C ARG A 173 -11.94 -3.09 17.59
N VAL A 174 -10.61 -2.93 17.61
CA VAL A 174 -9.94 -1.69 17.14
C VAL A 174 -10.02 -1.44 15.64
N VAL A 175 -10.14 -2.49 14.82
CA VAL A 175 -10.01 -2.40 13.35
C VAL A 175 -11.01 -1.42 12.74
N ASP A 176 -12.27 -1.47 13.16
CA ASP A 176 -13.35 -0.66 12.57
C ASP A 176 -13.16 0.83 12.92
N HIS A 177 -12.74 1.11 14.17
CA HIS A 177 -12.46 2.47 14.66
C HIS A 177 -11.23 3.08 13.99
N PHE A 178 -10.13 2.33 13.89
CA PHE A 178 -8.91 2.83 13.25
C PHE A 178 -9.12 3.06 11.76
N GLN A 179 -9.81 2.15 11.08
CA GLN A 179 -10.11 2.32 9.67
C GLN A 179 -11.03 3.53 9.43
N TYR A 180 -12.04 3.75 10.28
CA TYR A 180 -12.91 4.91 10.17
C TYR A 180 -12.17 6.22 10.44
N ALA A 181 -11.35 6.28 11.48
CA ALA A 181 -10.54 7.44 11.82
C ALA A 181 -9.59 7.82 10.67
N MET A 182 -8.82 6.85 10.14
CA MET A 182 -7.93 7.11 9.00
C MET A 182 -8.69 7.53 7.75
N PHE A 183 -9.85 6.92 7.50
CA PHE A 183 -10.69 7.29 6.36
C PHE A 183 -11.20 8.74 6.47
N CYS A 184 -11.73 9.15 7.63
CA CYS A 184 -12.17 10.52 7.88
C CYS A 184 -11.02 11.51 7.65
N LEU A 185 -9.82 11.19 8.14
CA LEU A 185 -8.66 12.06 7.97
C LEU A 185 -8.29 12.22 6.49
N LEU A 186 -8.26 11.13 5.73
CA LEU A 186 -7.96 11.18 4.29
C LEU A 186 -9.06 11.90 3.50
N VAL A 187 -10.31 11.77 3.89
CA VAL A 187 -11.42 12.51 3.28
C VAL A 187 -11.27 14.03 3.52
N LEU A 188 -10.94 14.43 4.75
CA LEU A 188 -10.64 15.85 5.07
C LEU A 188 -9.46 16.38 4.23
N MET A 189 -8.41 15.59 4.06
CA MET A 189 -7.26 15.97 3.23
C MET A 189 -7.60 16.02 1.74
N CYS A 190 -8.53 15.18 1.28
CA CYS A 190 -8.89 15.08 -0.13
C CYS A 190 -9.89 16.16 -0.56
N PHE A 191 -10.90 16.44 0.27
CA PHE A 191 -12.04 17.30 -0.08
C PHE A 191 -12.20 18.53 0.84
N GLY A 192 -11.45 18.63 1.95
CA GLY A 192 -11.58 19.70 2.94
C GLY A 192 -12.68 19.43 3.98
N ASP A 193 -12.97 20.45 4.80
CA ASP A 193 -13.84 20.34 5.99
C ASP A 193 -15.36 20.35 5.72
N GLY A 194 -15.79 20.54 4.48
CA GLY A 194 -17.19 20.79 4.12
C GLY A 194 -18.08 19.55 3.97
N LEU A 195 -17.63 18.34 4.37
CA LEU A 195 -18.41 17.13 4.20
C LEU A 195 -19.17 16.75 5.47
N GLU A 196 -20.45 16.38 5.27
CA GLU A 196 -21.29 15.82 6.33
C GLU A 196 -20.89 14.37 6.65
N GLU A 197 -21.14 13.92 7.87
CA GLU A 197 -20.81 12.57 8.33
C GLU A 197 -21.44 11.48 7.46
N GLU A 198 -22.68 11.70 7.01
CA GLU A 198 -23.40 10.76 6.15
C GLU A 198 -22.71 10.60 4.78
N GLN A 199 -22.21 11.69 4.21
CA GLN A 199 -21.44 11.63 2.95
C GLN A 199 -20.14 10.84 3.13
N ILE A 200 -19.44 11.04 4.25
CA ILE A 200 -18.23 10.28 4.58
C ILE A 200 -18.53 8.79 4.69
N LYS A 201 -19.63 8.42 5.38
CA LYS A 201 -20.08 7.02 5.50
C LYS A 201 -20.41 6.39 4.15
N GLN A 202 -21.10 7.11 3.26
CA GLN A 202 -21.42 6.64 1.90
C GLN A 202 -20.15 6.37 1.07
N ILE A 203 -19.18 7.29 1.12
CA ILE A 203 -17.91 7.10 0.40
C ILE A 203 -17.16 5.88 0.97
N LYS A 204 -17.15 5.73 2.31
CA LYS A 204 -16.51 4.59 2.99
C LYS A 204 -17.15 3.27 2.58
N GLU A 205 -18.48 3.19 2.56
CA GLU A 205 -19.20 1.98 2.19
C GLU A 205 -18.87 1.54 0.75
N VAL A 206 -18.93 2.47 -0.21
CA VAL A 206 -18.55 2.21 -1.60
C VAL A 206 -17.08 1.80 -1.70
N SER A 207 -16.19 2.45 -0.95
CA SER A 207 -14.76 2.09 -0.91
C SER A 207 -14.55 0.66 -0.42
N ARG A 208 -15.24 0.28 0.65
CA ARG A 208 -15.17 -1.06 1.23
C ARG A 208 -15.68 -2.13 0.26
N GLN A 209 -16.82 -1.88 -0.38
CA GLN A 209 -17.39 -2.79 -1.38
C GLN A 209 -16.44 -3.02 -2.56
N VAL A 210 -15.81 -1.95 -3.07
CA VAL A 210 -14.83 -2.03 -4.16
C VAL A 210 -13.62 -2.88 -3.74
N LEU A 211 -13.03 -2.62 -2.58
CA LEU A 211 -11.87 -3.36 -2.10
C LEU A 211 -12.14 -4.85 -1.91
N LEU A 212 -13.24 -5.20 -1.25
CA LEU A 212 -13.63 -6.59 -1.02
C LEU A 212 -13.96 -7.35 -2.31
N SER A 213 -14.40 -6.64 -3.35
CA SER A 213 -14.80 -7.24 -4.63
C SER A 213 -13.62 -7.53 -5.57
N GLN A 214 -12.43 -7.00 -5.33
CA GLN A 214 -11.29 -7.15 -6.25
C GLN A 214 -10.95 -8.61 -6.57
N ARG A 215 -10.91 -9.48 -5.56
CA ARG A 215 -10.67 -10.93 -5.74
C ARG A 215 -11.73 -11.58 -6.64
N ARG A 216 -12.98 -11.19 -6.47
CA ARG A 216 -14.13 -11.71 -7.22
C ARG A 216 -14.02 -11.41 -8.71
N PHE A 217 -13.40 -10.29 -9.09
CA PHE A 217 -13.23 -9.86 -10.48
C PHE A 217 -11.91 -10.30 -11.11
N SER A 218 -11.00 -10.92 -10.37
CA SER A 218 -9.72 -11.40 -10.90
C SER A 218 -9.88 -12.36 -12.08
N MET A 219 -10.92 -13.21 -12.06
CA MET A 219 -11.24 -14.15 -13.14
C MET A 219 -11.52 -13.47 -14.49
N LEU A 220 -12.03 -12.22 -14.47
CA LEU A 220 -12.33 -11.45 -15.68
C LEU A 220 -11.08 -11.11 -16.49
N ASN A 221 -9.90 -11.18 -15.86
CA ASN A 221 -8.62 -10.74 -16.42
C ASN A 221 -7.87 -11.83 -17.20
N PHE A 222 -8.19 -13.11 -17.03
CA PHE A 222 -7.44 -14.21 -17.67
C PHE A 222 -7.63 -14.23 -19.18
N TRP A 223 -8.87 -14.13 -19.66
CA TRP A 223 -9.23 -14.03 -21.08
C TRP A 223 -10.35 -13.00 -21.24
N PRO A 224 -10.03 -11.69 -21.29
CA PRO A 224 -11.05 -10.66 -21.21
C PRO A 224 -12.13 -10.72 -22.30
N ARG A 225 -11.76 -11.11 -23.52
CA ARG A 225 -12.74 -11.29 -24.63
C ARG A 225 -13.69 -12.45 -24.36
N LEU A 226 -13.17 -13.59 -23.93
CA LEU A 226 -13.96 -14.76 -23.61
C LEU A 226 -14.80 -14.55 -22.34
N SER A 227 -14.21 -13.93 -21.31
CA SER A 227 -14.92 -13.69 -20.04
C SER A 227 -16.10 -12.73 -20.20
N LYS A 228 -16.06 -11.77 -21.16
CA LYS A 228 -17.21 -10.94 -21.50
C LYS A 228 -18.37 -11.75 -22.06
N LEU A 229 -18.07 -12.79 -22.83
CA LEU A 229 -19.08 -13.67 -23.41
C LEU A 229 -19.63 -14.68 -22.38
N VAL A 230 -18.74 -15.28 -21.57
CA VAL A 230 -19.10 -16.38 -20.65
C VAL A 230 -19.59 -15.86 -19.30
N LEU A 231 -19.12 -14.70 -18.85
CA LEU A 231 -19.42 -14.11 -17.54
C LEU A 231 -20.04 -12.69 -17.66
N PRO A 232 -21.07 -12.47 -18.50
CA PRO A 232 -21.62 -11.13 -18.74
C PRO A 232 -22.20 -10.50 -17.46
N LYS A 233 -22.82 -11.30 -16.58
CA LYS A 233 -23.35 -10.84 -15.28
C LYS A 233 -22.25 -10.29 -14.38
N ARG A 234 -21.07 -10.95 -14.34
CA ARG A 234 -19.91 -10.48 -13.56
C ARG A 234 -19.33 -9.18 -14.10
N TRP A 235 -19.29 -9.02 -15.42
CA TRP A 235 -18.88 -7.74 -16.03
C TRP A 235 -19.88 -6.62 -15.71
N LYS A 236 -21.18 -6.91 -15.71
CA LYS A 236 -22.22 -5.94 -15.31
C LYS A 236 -22.02 -5.51 -13.86
N GLU A 237 -21.89 -6.45 -12.90
CA GLU A 237 -21.58 -6.14 -11.50
C GLU A 237 -20.32 -5.30 -11.36
N PHE A 238 -19.26 -5.62 -12.12
CA PHE A 238 -18.03 -4.85 -12.12
C PHE A 238 -18.24 -3.41 -12.58
N TYR A 239 -18.98 -3.19 -13.67
CA TYR A 239 -19.27 -1.83 -14.15
C TYR A 239 -20.20 -1.06 -13.20
N GLU A 240 -21.18 -1.70 -12.60
CA GLU A 240 -22.05 -1.09 -11.59
C GLU A 240 -21.26 -0.59 -10.38
N LEU A 241 -20.29 -1.38 -9.93
CA LEU A 241 -19.39 -1.00 -8.83
C LEU A 241 -18.44 0.14 -9.24
N PHE A 242 -17.95 0.13 -10.47
CA PHE A 242 -17.16 1.23 -11.01
C PHE A 242 -17.96 2.54 -11.08
N GLU A 243 -19.21 2.48 -11.53
CA GLU A 243 -20.10 3.64 -11.59
C GLU A 243 -20.53 4.13 -10.21
N SER A 244 -20.68 3.24 -9.20
CA SER A 244 -20.99 3.66 -7.84
C SER A 244 -19.94 4.62 -7.26
N ARG A 245 -18.67 4.39 -7.57
CA ARG A 245 -17.56 5.27 -7.21
C ARG A 245 -17.70 6.67 -7.81
N LYS A 246 -18.09 6.74 -9.08
CA LYS A 246 -18.33 8.04 -9.75
C LYS A 246 -19.53 8.77 -9.13
N ARG A 247 -20.61 8.05 -8.81
CA ARG A 247 -21.81 8.64 -8.20
C ARG A 247 -21.54 9.32 -6.88
N VAL A 248 -20.62 8.81 -6.08
CA VAL A 248 -20.30 9.44 -4.78
C VAL A 248 -19.25 10.53 -4.88
N LEU A 249 -18.29 10.46 -5.83
CA LEU A 249 -17.18 11.42 -5.89
C LEU A 249 -17.41 12.59 -6.85
N ILE A 250 -18.11 12.41 -7.98
CA ILE A 250 -18.32 13.49 -8.97
C ILE A 250 -19.06 14.69 -8.36
N PRO A 251 -20.14 14.52 -7.56
CA PRO A 251 -20.81 15.66 -6.92
C PRO A 251 -19.85 16.46 -6.03
N LEU A 252 -18.96 15.79 -5.29
CA LEU A 252 -17.98 16.44 -4.41
C LEU A 252 -16.93 17.21 -5.22
N ILE A 253 -16.44 16.61 -6.31
CA ILE A 253 -15.48 17.26 -7.23
C ILE A 253 -16.11 18.53 -7.83
N ARG A 254 -17.36 18.47 -8.27
CA ARG A 254 -18.08 19.61 -8.84
C ARG A 254 -18.33 20.70 -7.80
N ALA A 255 -18.76 20.34 -6.59
CA ALA A 255 -18.94 21.29 -5.50
C ALA A 255 -17.62 22.03 -5.17
N ARG A 256 -16.49 21.33 -5.16
CA ARG A 256 -15.17 21.96 -4.98
C ARG A 256 -14.80 22.89 -6.14
N LEU A 257 -15.10 22.51 -7.36
CA LEU A 257 -14.88 23.35 -8.55
C LEU A 257 -15.69 24.66 -8.47
N GLU A 258 -16.95 24.61 -8.03
CA GLU A 258 -17.81 25.76 -7.83
C GLU A 258 -17.28 26.66 -6.69
N ALA A 259 -16.98 26.08 -5.52
CA ALA A 259 -16.40 26.79 -4.40
C ALA A 259 -15.09 27.53 -4.77
N LYS A 260 -14.25 26.89 -5.57
CA LYS A 260 -13.00 27.49 -6.06
C LYS A 260 -13.24 28.66 -7.03
N ARG A 261 -14.30 28.62 -7.83
CA ARG A 261 -14.70 29.72 -8.72
C ARG A 261 -15.23 30.94 -7.96
N GLU A 262 -15.88 30.72 -6.82
CA GLU A 262 -16.43 31.79 -5.98
C GLU A 262 -15.39 32.49 -5.10
N GLN A 263 -14.30 31.81 -4.71
CA GLN A 263 -13.23 32.36 -3.86
C GLN A 263 -12.52 33.60 -4.43
N PRO A 264 -12.24 33.74 -5.73
CA PRO A 264 -11.60 34.95 -6.28
C PRO A 264 -12.43 36.23 -6.09
N SER A 265 -13.75 36.10 -5.93
CA SER A 265 -14.66 37.19 -5.72
C SER A 265 -14.61 37.73 -4.29
N LYS A 266 -14.46 36.83 -3.30
CA LYS A 266 -14.45 37.19 -1.86
C LYS A 266 -13.10 37.71 -1.37
N ALA A 267 -11.98 37.18 -1.89
CA ALA A 267 -10.63 37.62 -1.51
C ALA A 267 -10.33 39.10 -1.91
N LYS A 268 -11.10 39.65 -2.84
CA LYS A 268 -11.00 41.09 -3.22
C LYS A 268 -11.81 42.02 -2.32
N GLU A 269 -12.80 41.50 -1.58
CA GLU A 269 -13.67 42.30 -0.72
C GLU A 269 -13.17 42.41 0.74
N ASP A 270 -12.48 41.36 1.23
CA ASP A 270 -12.11 41.28 2.65
C ASP A 270 -10.64 41.57 2.92
N GLY A 271 -9.94 42.43 2.31
CA GLY A 271 -8.61 42.99 2.61
C GLY A 271 -7.78 42.38 3.78
N ASN A 272 -8.09 41.16 4.18
CA ASN A 272 -7.52 40.47 5.32
C ASN A 272 -6.52 39.41 4.82
N ASP A 273 -5.22 39.74 4.84
CA ASP A 273 -4.10 38.81 4.71
C ASP A 273 -4.11 37.77 5.84
N GLY A 274 -5.21 37.01 5.94
CA GLY A 274 -5.34 35.88 6.83
C GLY A 274 -4.39 34.74 6.42
N ASN A 275 -3.11 34.93 6.71
CA ASN A 275 -2.06 33.89 6.60
C ASN A 275 -2.25 32.87 7.73
N GLY A 276 -3.41 32.19 7.78
CA GLY A 276 -3.75 31.18 8.74
C GLY A 276 -4.10 29.88 8.04
N ASP A 277 -3.24 28.87 8.15
CA ASP A 277 -3.47 27.41 8.04
C ASP A 277 -4.64 26.93 7.14
N LEU A 278 -4.76 27.48 5.92
CA LEU A 278 -5.74 27.01 4.95
C LEU A 278 -5.35 25.60 4.49
N ILE A 279 -6.15 24.62 4.87
CA ILE A 279 -6.05 23.27 4.34
C ILE A 279 -6.29 23.33 2.83
N VAL A 280 -5.29 22.93 2.05
CA VAL A 280 -5.42 22.77 0.60
C VAL A 280 -5.92 21.36 0.32
N PRO A 281 -7.18 21.16 -0.12
CA PRO A 281 -7.68 19.84 -0.46
C PRO A 281 -6.98 19.27 -1.69
N TYR A 282 -6.71 17.96 -1.70
CA TYR A 282 -6.05 17.32 -2.83
C TYR A 282 -6.81 17.53 -4.15
N VAL A 283 -8.13 17.44 -4.12
CA VAL A 283 -8.96 17.65 -5.31
C VAL A 283 -8.73 19.01 -5.94
N ASP A 284 -8.52 20.07 -5.14
CA ASP A 284 -8.32 21.43 -5.64
C ASP A 284 -7.02 21.56 -6.46
N THR A 285 -6.00 20.79 -6.11
CA THR A 285 -4.73 20.75 -6.85
C THR A 285 -4.88 20.03 -8.19
N LEU A 286 -5.87 19.13 -8.33
CA LEU A 286 -6.13 18.36 -9.54
C LEU A 286 -6.98 19.14 -10.55
N LEU A 287 -7.87 20.03 -10.08
CA LEU A 287 -8.81 20.77 -10.95
C LEU A 287 -8.12 21.69 -11.96
N ASP A 288 -6.94 22.20 -11.62
CA ASP A 288 -6.16 23.10 -12.49
C ASP A 288 -4.98 22.41 -13.16
N LEU A 289 -4.81 21.11 -12.90
CA LEU A 289 -3.68 20.37 -13.40
C LEU A 289 -3.82 20.14 -14.93
N GLU A 290 -2.84 20.62 -15.69
CA GLU A 290 -2.75 20.40 -17.14
C GLU A 290 -1.72 19.32 -17.45
N LEU A 291 -2.15 18.27 -18.17
CA LEU A 291 -1.29 17.17 -18.57
C LEU A 291 -0.25 17.65 -19.61
N PRO A 292 1.05 17.45 -19.37
CA PRO A 292 2.10 18.06 -20.19
C PRO A 292 2.18 17.50 -21.62
N GLU A 293 1.81 16.22 -21.81
CA GLU A 293 1.88 15.54 -23.10
C GLU A 293 0.66 15.85 -23.98
N GLU A 294 -0.52 15.98 -23.37
CA GLU A 294 -1.81 16.13 -24.06
C GLU A 294 -2.30 17.58 -24.07
N LYS A 295 -1.66 18.48 -23.32
CA LYS A 295 -2.01 19.91 -23.19
C LYS A 295 -3.49 20.13 -22.88
N ARG A 296 -4.05 19.29 -22.01
CA ARG A 296 -5.42 19.38 -21.55
C ARG A 296 -5.50 19.23 -20.03
N LYS A 297 -6.57 19.73 -19.43
CA LYS A 297 -6.91 19.44 -18.04
C LYS A 297 -7.30 17.98 -17.85
N LEU A 298 -7.24 17.51 -16.59
CA LEU A 298 -7.74 16.20 -16.21
C LEU A 298 -9.24 16.11 -16.42
N GLU A 299 -9.70 14.96 -16.91
CA GLU A 299 -11.11 14.62 -17.00
C GLU A 299 -11.69 14.26 -15.62
N GLU A 300 -13.00 14.42 -15.42
CA GLU A 300 -13.65 14.04 -14.16
C GLU A 300 -13.36 12.59 -13.77
N THR A 301 -13.29 11.67 -14.72
CA THR A 301 -12.99 10.26 -14.46
C THR A 301 -11.55 10.03 -14.01
N GLU A 302 -10.60 10.84 -14.48
CA GLU A 302 -9.20 10.81 -14.06
C GLU A 302 -9.05 11.39 -12.65
N ILE A 303 -9.74 12.50 -12.36
CA ILE A 303 -9.80 13.10 -11.00
C ILE A 303 -10.43 12.11 -10.01
N VAL A 304 -11.54 11.46 -10.37
CA VAL A 304 -12.15 10.39 -9.56
C VAL A 304 -11.14 9.28 -9.27
N SER A 305 -10.36 8.84 -10.28
CA SER A 305 -9.36 7.80 -10.10
C SER A 305 -8.23 8.21 -9.14
N LEU A 306 -7.77 9.46 -9.22
CA LEU A 306 -6.72 10.00 -8.35
C LEU A 306 -7.21 10.21 -6.91
N CYS A 307 -8.40 10.79 -6.71
CA CYS A 307 -9.00 10.93 -5.38
C CYS A 307 -9.27 9.56 -4.74
N TRP A 308 -9.80 8.61 -5.53
CA TRP A 308 -10.04 7.25 -5.07
C TRP A 308 -8.74 6.53 -4.65
N GLU A 309 -7.70 6.67 -5.45
CA GLU A 309 -6.37 6.15 -5.14
C GLU A 309 -5.84 6.72 -3.82
N PHE A 310 -5.92 8.04 -3.63
CA PHE A 310 -5.47 8.72 -2.42
C PHE A 310 -6.20 8.22 -1.17
N LEU A 311 -7.53 8.17 -1.21
CA LEU A 311 -8.36 7.71 -0.08
C LEU A 311 -8.02 6.27 0.32
N ASN A 312 -7.97 5.34 -0.64
CA ASN A 312 -7.79 3.92 -0.33
C ASN A 312 -6.34 3.57 0.02
N ALA A 313 -5.36 4.16 -0.68
CA ALA A 313 -3.96 3.88 -0.40
C ALA A 313 -3.55 4.32 1.02
N GLY A 314 -4.07 5.45 1.49
CA GLY A 314 -3.71 5.96 2.81
C GLY A 314 -4.54 5.38 3.97
N THR A 315 -5.77 4.94 3.72
CA THR A 315 -6.65 4.42 4.77
C THR A 315 -6.24 3.02 5.23
N ASP A 316 -6.32 2.04 4.33
CA ASP A 316 -6.15 0.64 4.73
C ASP A 316 -4.73 0.31 5.17
N THR A 317 -3.72 0.89 4.53
CA THR A 317 -2.32 0.66 4.91
C THR A 317 -1.99 1.22 6.28
N THR A 318 -2.42 2.47 6.56
CA THR A 318 -2.13 3.13 7.84
C THR A 318 -2.93 2.51 8.99
N SER A 319 -4.22 2.21 8.78
CA SER A 319 -5.03 1.55 9.82
C SER A 319 -4.55 0.13 10.12
N THR A 320 -4.06 -0.61 9.12
CA THR A 320 -3.45 -1.93 9.30
C THR A 320 -2.15 -1.82 10.11
N ALA A 321 -1.24 -0.89 9.77
CA ALA A 321 -0.01 -0.67 10.52
C ALA A 321 -0.29 -0.24 11.96
N LEU A 322 -1.28 0.64 12.17
CA LEU A 322 -1.73 1.06 13.50
C LEU A 322 -2.24 -0.12 14.32
N GLN A 323 -3.09 -0.99 13.72
CA GLN A 323 -3.60 -2.18 14.38
C GLN A 323 -2.49 -3.15 14.78
N TRP A 324 -1.53 -3.42 13.89
CA TRP A 324 -0.39 -4.29 14.18
C TRP A 324 0.50 -3.74 15.29
N THR A 325 0.77 -2.44 15.27
CA THR A 325 1.54 -1.78 16.32
C THR A 325 0.83 -1.90 17.67
N MET A 326 -0.47 -1.57 17.74
CA MET A 326 -1.24 -1.69 18.97
C MET A 326 -1.39 -3.13 19.43
N ALA A 327 -1.53 -4.11 18.52
CA ALA A 327 -1.58 -5.53 18.88
C ALA A 327 -0.28 -6.00 19.56
N ASN A 328 0.87 -5.54 19.08
CA ASN A 328 2.14 -5.84 19.76
C ASN A 328 2.26 -5.12 21.10
N LEU A 329 1.79 -3.88 21.24
CA LEU A 329 1.79 -3.17 22.53
C LEU A 329 0.84 -3.81 23.55
N VAL A 330 -0.28 -4.42 23.12
CA VAL A 330 -1.17 -5.19 24.00
C VAL A 330 -0.53 -6.53 24.39
N LYS A 331 0.16 -7.18 23.46
CA LYS A 331 0.82 -8.48 23.71
C LYS A 331 2.05 -8.36 24.60
N TYR A 332 2.76 -7.24 24.54
CA TYR A 332 4.01 -6.96 25.25
C TYR A 332 3.85 -5.72 26.14
N PRO A 333 3.21 -5.86 27.33
CA PRO A 333 2.89 -4.73 28.21
C PRO A 333 4.12 -3.97 28.68
N GLU A 334 5.27 -4.62 28.80
CA GLU A 334 6.56 -3.99 29.15
C GLU A 334 7.01 -2.97 28.08
N ILE A 335 6.76 -3.24 26.82
CA ILE A 335 7.06 -2.31 25.72
C ILE A 335 6.08 -1.12 25.76
N GLN A 336 4.79 -1.39 26.04
CA GLN A 336 3.78 -0.35 26.17
C GLN A 336 4.10 0.60 27.35
N GLU A 337 4.48 0.06 28.50
CA GLU A 337 4.78 0.86 29.69
C GLU A 337 6.02 1.71 29.47
N ARG A 338 7.08 1.14 28.90
CA ARG A 338 8.27 1.92 28.53
C ARG A 338 7.96 3.06 27.55
N LEU A 339 7.08 2.81 26.57
CA LEU A 339 6.61 3.86 25.64
C LEU A 339 5.82 4.94 26.40
N TYR A 340 4.95 4.55 27.33
CA TYR A 340 4.20 5.49 28.15
C TYR A 340 5.12 6.37 29.01
N ASP A 341 6.16 5.79 29.61
CA ASP A 341 7.16 6.53 30.40
C ASP A 341 7.94 7.54 29.55
N GLU A 342 8.31 7.16 28.32
CA GLU A 342 8.92 8.14 27.40
C GLU A 342 7.96 9.28 27.11
N ILE A 343 6.71 8.99 26.72
CA ILE A 343 5.69 9.99 26.41
C ILE A 343 5.51 10.92 27.61
N LYS A 344 5.32 10.36 28.81
CA LYS A 344 5.16 11.11 30.06
C LYS A 344 6.34 12.04 30.34
N SER A 345 7.56 11.58 30.10
CA SER A 345 8.78 12.39 30.29
C SER A 345 8.85 13.58 29.35
N VAL A 346 8.30 13.44 28.14
CA VAL A 346 8.33 14.48 27.10
C VAL A 346 7.21 15.50 27.26
N VAL A 347 5.96 15.05 27.52
CA VAL A 347 4.80 15.95 27.56
C VAL A 347 4.52 16.51 28.97
N GLY A 348 5.03 15.86 30.01
CA GLY A 348 4.78 16.22 31.41
C GLY A 348 3.45 15.70 31.95
N GLN A 349 3.28 15.77 33.28
CA GLN A 349 2.03 15.40 33.94
C GLN A 349 0.93 16.43 33.65
N GLY A 350 -0.29 15.95 33.39
CA GLY A 350 -1.47 16.80 33.15
C GLY A 350 -1.61 17.32 31.71
N ALA A 351 -0.76 16.90 30.78
CA ALA A 351 -0.97 17.18 29.37
C ALA A 351 -2.26 16.50 28.87
N GLU A 352 -3.14 17.27 28.24
CA GLU A 352 -4.41 16.75 27.69
C GLU A 352 -4.14 15.73 26.56
N ARG A 353 -3.11 15.98 25.75
CA ARG A 353 -2.71 15.15 24.60
C ARG A 353 -1.24 15.35 24.25
N VAL A 354 -0.71 14.43 23.46
CA VAL A 354 0.60 14.57 22.79
C VAL A 354 0.44 15.45 21.56
N LYS A 355 1.27 16.49 21.42
CA LYS A 355 1.30 17.37 20.25
C LYS A 355 2.31 16.85 19.22
N GLU A 356 2.14 17.25 17.95
CA GLU A 356 3.06 16.84 16.88
C GLU A 356 4.50 17.31 17.09
N GLU A 357 4.67 18.45 17.73
CA GLU A 357 5.99 19.02 18.07
C GLU A 357 6.75 18.13 19.07
N ASP A 358 6.03 17.39 19.90
CA ASP A 358 6.60 16.50 20.91
C ASP A 358 7.20 15.23 20.30
N LEU A 359 6.62 14.75 19.17
CA LEU A 359 6.99 13.49 18.52
C LEU A 359 8.47 13.41 18.13
N GLN A 360 9.09 14.56 17.82
CA GLN A 360 10.50 14.60 17.44
C GLN A 360 11.44 14.20 18.59
N ARG A 361 11.00 14.35 19.85
CA ARG A 361 11.75 14.03 21.06
C ARG A 361 11.55 12.59 21.56
N MET A 362 10.66 11.80 20.89
CA MET A 362 10.28 10.45 21.29
C MET A 362 11.03 9.41 20.43
N GLY A 363 12.22 9.04 20.84
CA GLY A 363 13.07 8.08 20.13
C GLY A 363 12.55 6.64 20.21
N TYR A 364 11.99 6.25 21.36
CA TYR A 364 11.43 4.90 21.55
C TYR A 364 10.12 4.71 20.77
N LEU A 365 9.27 5.75 20.71
CA LEU A 365 8.09 5.75 19.84
C LEU A 365 8.45 5.45 18.39
N LYS A 366 9.48 6.13 17.86
CA LYS A 366 9.97 5.89 16.50
C LYS A 366 10.47 4.46 16.32
N ALA A 367 11.18 3.94 17.31
CA ALA A 367 11.66 2.55 17.30
C ALA A 367 10.49 1.55 17.29
N VAL A 368 9.44 1.78 18.07
CA VAL A 368 8.22 0.96 18.08
C VAL A 368 7.52 0.96 16.73
N ILE A 369 7.39 2.14 16.09
CA ILE A 369 6.77 2.25 14.75
C ILE A 369 7.61 1.52 13.70
N LEU A 370 8.93 1.70 13.71
CA LEU A 370 9.83 1.04 12.75
C LEU A 370 9.79 -0.47 12.91
N GLU A 371 9.78 -0.98 14.15
CA GLU A 371 9.68 -2.42 14.43
C GLU A 371 8.31 -2.98 14.01
N GLY A 372 7.23 -2.23 14.22
CA GLY A 372 5.90 -2.58 13.72
C GLY A 372 5.87 -2.73 12.20
N LEU A 373 6.44 -1.79 11.47
CA LEU A 373 6.54 -1.81 10.02
C LEU A 373 7.49 -2.88 9.49
N ARG A 374 8.56 -3.21 10.22
CA ARG A 374 9.49 -4.30 9.89
C ARG A 374 8.82 -5.66 10.05
N ARG A 375 8.22 -5.89 11.21
CA ARG A 375 7.66 -7.19 11.58
C ARG A 375 6.35 -7.49 10.88
N HIS A 376 5.51 -6.47 10.67
CA HIS A 376 4.20 -6.57 10.07
C HIS A 376 4.00 -5.49 9.00
N PRO A 377 4.75 -5.54 7.88
CA PRO A 377 4.53 -4.58 6.81
C PRO A 377 3.11 -4.74 6.25
N PRO A 378 2.35 -3.66 6.03
CA PRO A 378 0.98 -3.74 5.50
C PRO A 378 0.87 -4.44 4.15
N ALA A 379 1.95 -4.47 3.38
CA ALA A 379 2.04 -5.19 2.11
C ALA A 379 3.32 -6.04 2.08
N HIS A 380 3.15 -7.35 1.82
CA HIS A 380 4.30 -8.27 1.71
C HIS A 380 4.99 -8.20 0.36
N PHE A 381 4.40 -7.51 -0.60
CA PHE A 381 4.98 -7.21 -1.91
C PHE A 381 4.81 -5.72 -2.22
N VAL A 382 5.79 -5.13 -2.91
CA VAL A 382 5.55 -3.85 -3.58
C VAL A 382 4.59 -4.05 -4.75
N LEU A 383 3.94 -2.97 -5.21
CA LEU A 383 3.17 -3.03 -6.45
C LEU A 383 4.06 -3.50 -7.60
N PRO A 384 3.57 -4.38 -8.48
CA PRO A 384 4.38 -4.99 -9.54
C PRO A 384 5.10 -3.96 -10.40
N HIS A 385 6.37 -4.20 -10.64
CA HIS A 385 7.23 -3.41 -11.54
C HIS A 385 7.32 -4.07 -12.93
N ALA A 386 7.71 -3.28 -13.92
CA ALA A 386 8.17 -3.73 -15.22
C ALA A 386 9.46 -2.98 -15.58
N VAL A 387 10.17 -3.47 -16.60
CA VAL A 387 11.35 -2.79 -17.13
C VAL A 387 10.99 -1.99 -18.39
N THR A 388 11.61 -0.82 -18.55
CA THR A 388 11.44 0.03 -19.75
C THR A 388 12.11 -0.58 -20.99
N GLU A 389 13.15 -1.39 -20.76
CA GLU A 389 13.94 -2.09 -21.78
C GLU A 389 14.45 -3.41 -21.21
N GLU A 390 14.92 -4.33 -22.05
CA GLU A 390 15.56 -5.57 -21.59
C GLU A 390 16.79 -5.24 -20.75
N ALA A 391 16.87 -5.87 -19.58
CA ALA A 391 17.87 -5.55 -18.56
C ALA A 391 18.53 -6.81 -17.99
N GLU A 392 19.74 -6.68 -17.47
CA GLU A 392 20.39 -7.72 -16.68
C GLU A 392 20.22 -7.44 -15.20
N LEU A 393 19.93 -8.46 -14.39
CA LEU A 393 19.90 -8.37 -12.93
C LEU A 393 20.39 -9.69 -12.33
N GLY A 394 21.38 -9.63 -11.43
CA GLY A 394 21.92 -10.83 -10.79
C GLY A 394 22.43 -11.89 -11.78
N GLY A 395 22.94 -11.49 -12.95
CA GLY A 395 23.44 -12.40 -14.00
C GLY A 395 22.35 -12.98 -14.93
N TYR A 396 21.08 -12.64 -14.74
CA TYR A 396 19.95 -13.09 -15.56
C TYR A 396 19.42 -11.98 -16.47
N SER A 397 18.84 -12.35 -17.61
CA SER A 397 18.14 -11.41 -18.49
C SER A 397 16.69 -11.21 -18.02
N ILE A 398 16.30 -9.96 -17.83
CA ILE A 398 14.92 -9.55 -17.49
C ILE A 398 14.30 -8.99 -18.75
N LEU A 399 13.30 -9.69 -19.28
CA LEU A 399 12.61 -9.30 -20.51
C LEU A 399 11.70 -8.10 -20.28
N LYS A 400 11.49 -7.28 -21.29
CA LYS A 400 10.66 -6.07 -21.24
C LYS A 400 9.20 -6.33 -20.82
N ASP A 401 8.65 -7.49 -21.14
CA ASP A 401 7.29 -7.90 -20.79
C ASP A 401 7.19 -8.68 -19.46
N ALA A 402 8.32 -8.86 -18.77
CA ALA A 402 8.34 -9.50 -17.46
C ALA A 402 7.74 -8.59 -16.39
N THR A 403 6.95 -9.19 -15.51
CA THR A 403 6.51 -8.55 -14.26
C THR A 403 7.54 -8.84 -13.18
N ILE A 404 7.93 -7.83 -12.40
CA ILE A 404 8.93 -7.97 -11.33
C ILE A 404 8.27 -7.65 -10.00
N ASN A 405 8.38 -8.57 -9.06
CA ASN A 405 7.80 -8.47 -7.72
C ASN A 405 8.91 -8.56 -6.68
N PHE A 406 8.95 -7.59 -5.77
CA PHE A 406 9.89 -7.57 -4.64
C PHE A 406 9.15 -7.96 -3.37
N MET A 407 9.74 -8.91 -2.62
CA MET A 407 9.15 -9.50 -1.42
C MET A 407 9.57 -8.69 -0.18
N VAL A 408 8.73 -7.77 0.23
CA VAL A 408 8.98 -6.82 1.33
C VAL A 408 9.18 -7.53 2.68
N ALA A 409 8.29 -8.48 2.98
CA ALA A 409 8.31 -9.20 4.25
C ALA A 409 9.61 -10.01 4.43
N GLU A 410 10.06 -10.70 3.38
CA GLU A 410 11.28 -11.51 3.41
C GLU A 410 12.52 -10.67 3.77
N MET A 411 12.60 -9.43 3.27
CA MET A 411 13.71 -8.53 3.60
C MET A 411 13.63 -8.02 5.06
N GLY A 412 12.42 -7.76 5.56
CA GLY A 412 12.19 -7.40 6.96
C GLY A 412 12.41 -8.55 7.94
N TRP A 413 12.37 -9.80 7.47
CA TRP A 413 12.51 -11.02 8.28
C TRP A 413 13.81 -11.78 8.00
N ASP A 414 14.73 -11.21 7.26
CA ASP A 414 16.01 -11.83 6.92
C ASP A 414 16.87 -12.03 8.19
N PRO A 415 17.16 -13.28 8.60
CA PRO A 415 17.97 -13.57 9.78
C PRO A 415 19.45 -13.16 9.64
N GLU A 416 19.94 -12.94 8.42
CA GLU A 416 21.28 -12.43 8.19
C GLU A 416 21.39 -10.93 8.54
N VAL A 417 20.26 -10.21 8.49
CA VAL A 417 20.18 -8.76 8.79
C VAL A 417 19.61 -8.50 10.18
N TRP A 418 18.64 -9.32 10.61
CA TRP A 418 17.87 -9.10 11.83
C TRP A 418 17.97 -10.30 12.78
N GLU A 419 18.60 -10.11 13.92
CA GLU A 419 18.63 -11.12 15.00
C GLU A 419 17.20 -11.39 15.49
N ASP A 420 16.81 -12.66 15.65
CA ASP A 420 15.43 -13.05 15.99
C ASP A 420 14.36 -12.29 15.20
N PRO A 421 14.32 -12.41 13.87
CA PRO A 421 13.52 -11.52 13.04
C PRO A 421 12.01 -11.57 13.33
N MET A 422 11.52 -12.64 13.94
CA MET A 422 10.10 -12.80 14.27
C MET A 422 9.73 -12.21 15.63
N ALA A 423 10.68 -11.88 16.48
CA ALA A 423 10.45 -11.20 17.76
C ALA A 423 10.24 -9.69 17.54
N PHE A 424 9.34 -9.10 18.34
CA PHE A 424 9.08 -7.66 18.32
C PHE A 424 10.02 -6.97 19.32
N LYS A 425 11.10 -6.38 18.82
CA LYS A 425 12.19 -5.78 19.61
C LYS A 425 12.49 -4.35 19.12
N PRO A 426 11.80 -3.31 19.61
CA PRO A 426 12.06 -1.91 19.22
C PRO A 426 13.51 -1.46 19.45
N GLU A 427 14.21 -2.05 20.43
CA GLU A 427 15.57 -1.72 20.83
C GLU A 427 16.58 -1.83 19.69
N ARG A 428 16.32 -2.68 18.69
CA ARG A 428 17.19 -2.85 17.52
C ARG A 428 17.36 -1.56 16.70
N PHE A 429 16.38 -0.65 16.78
CA PHE A 429 16.44 0.65 16.13
C PHE A 429 17.10 1.73 16.98
N LEU A 430 17.17 1.57 18.31
CA LEU A 430 17.85 2.52 19.19
C LEU A 430 19.37 2.46 19.05
N ASN A 431 19.88 1.25 18.79
CA ASN A 431 21.32 0.96 18.72
C ASN A 431 21.87 0.97 17.28
N SER A 432 21.05 1.25 16.27
CA SER A 432 21.44 1.24 14.85
C SER A 432 22.40 2.39 14.53
N GLY A 433 23.67 2.11 14.65
CA GLY A 433 24.90 2.79 14.21
C GLY A 433 24.89 4.28 13.86
N GLY A 434 25.77 5.04 14.50
CA GLY A 434 26.13 6.39 14.06
C GLY A 434 25.56 7.55 14.87
N GLY A 435 25.13 7.36 16.13
CA GLY A 435 24.77 8.45 17.04
C GLY A 435 23.37 9.06 16.86
N GLY A 436 22.56 8.58 15.90
CA GLY A 436 21.23 9.14 15.61
C GLY A 436 20.04 8.32 16.15
N GLY A 437 20.25 7.16 16.78
CA GLY A 437 19.18 6.29 17.26
C GLY A 437 18.18 5.93 16.15
N ALA A 438 16.90 5.74 16.50
CA ALA A 438 15.83 5.41 15.55
C ALA A 438 15.63 6.51 14.45
N SER A 439 15.95 7.74 14.74
CA SER A 439 15.89 8.85 13.77
C SER A 439 16.96 8.76 12.68
N GLY A 440 18.05 8.01 12.89
CA GLY A 440 19.13 7.80 11.91
C GLY A 440 18.91 6.60 10.98
N PHE A 441 17.86 5.81 11.18
CA PHE A 441 17.57 4.65 10.35
C PHE A 441 17.07 5.07 8.95
N ASP A 442 17.74 4.54 7.90
CA ASP A 442 17.34 4.82 6.51
C ASP A 442 16.20 3.92 6.06
N ILE A 443 14.97 4.33 6.36
CA ILE A 443 13.74 3.63 5.90
C ILE A 443 13.51 3.77 4.39
N THR A 444 14.20 4.70 3.72
CA THR A 444 14.09 4.88 2.27
C THR A 444 14.91 3.87 1.48
N GLY A 445 15.83 3.17 2.14
CA GLY A 445 16.72 2.19 1.52
C GLY A 445 17.64 2.78 0.46
N SER A 446 17.92 4.09 0.52
CA SER A 446 18.74 4.78 -0.48
C SER A 446 20.21 4.37 -0.42
N ARG A 447 20.72 4.08 0.77
CA ARG A 447 22.09 3.58 1.00
C ARG A 447 22.14 2.05 1.00
N GLU A 448 21.23 1.42 1.71
CA GLU A 448 21.13 -0.02 1.90
C GLU A 448 19.69 -0.39 2.24
N ILE A 449 19.17 -1.47 1.64
CA ILE A 449 17.85 -1.99 2.00
C ILE A 449 18.01 -3.02 3.13
N LYS A 450 17.68 -2.61 4.35
CA LYS A 450 17.49 -3.56 5.48
C LYS A 450 16.04 -4.01 5.58
N MET A 451 15.10 -3.11 5.33
CA MET A 451 13.67 -3.36 5.15
C MET A 451 13.11 -2.32 4.17
N MET A 452 11.96 -2.59 3.54
CA MET A 452 11.36 -1.65 2.61
C MET A 452 9.83 -1.61 2.67
N PRO A 453 9.22 -1.33 3.82
CA PRO A 453 7.76 -1.32 3.98
C PRO A 453 7.05 -0.28 3.10
N PHE A 454 7.77 0.73 2.63
CA PHE A 454 7.29 1.76 1.70
C PHE A 454 7.80 1.59 0.26
N GLY A 455 8.43 0.45 -0.06
CA GLY A 455 9.20 0.31 -1.29
C GLY A 455 10.44 1.20 -1.28
N VAL A 456 11.20 1.22 -2.39
CA VAL A 456 12.46 1.96 -2.53
C VAL A 456 12.57 2.55 -3.94
N GLY A 457 13.39 3.58 -4.09
CA GLY A 457 13.75 4.17 -5.38
C GLY A 457 12.65 5.05 -5.97
N ARG A 458 12.54 5.10 -7.29
CA ARG A 458 11.66 6.06 -7.99
C ARG A 458 10.18 5.88 -7.71
N ARG A 459 9.75 4.67 -7.35
CA ARG A 459 8.38 4.31 -7.00
C ARG A 459 8.14 4.16 -5.50
N ILE A 460 9.05 4.66 -4.66
CA ILE A 460 8.85 4.71 -3.21
C ILE A 460 7.50 5.35 -2.88
N CYS A 461 6.84 4.91 -1.81
CA CYS A 461 5.54 5.43 -1.39
C CYS A 461 5.56 6.96 -1.28
N PRO A 462 4.65 7.69 -1.94
CA PRO A 462 4.57 9.14 -1.81
C PRO A 462 4.13 9.57 -0.40
N GLY A 463 3.32 8.74 0.25
CA GLY A 463 2.78 8.98 1.59
C GLY A 463 3.68 8.54 2.74
N LEU A 464 4.96 8.20 2.52
CA LEU A 464 5.87 7.75 3.59
C LEU A 464 5.88 8.73 4.77
N GLY A 465 6.16 10.00 4.53
CA GLY A 465 6.19 11.01 5.59
C GLY A 465 4.84 11.18 6.29
N LEU A 466 3.74 11.15 5.52
CA LEU A 466 2.38 11.21 6.04
C LEU A 466 2.07 10.02 6.95
N ALA A 467 2.39 8.80 6.50
CA ALA A 467 2.14 7.58 7.26
C ALA A 467 2.93 7.54 8.58
N ILE A 468 4.21 7.93 8.57
CA ILE A 468 5.02 7.99 9.79
C ILE A 468 4.43 8.99 10.79
N VAL A 469 4.08 10.21 10.35
CA VAL A 469 3.45 11.21 11.23
C VAL A 469 2.11 10.71 11.79
N HIS A 470 1.29 10.05 10.97
CA HIS A 470 0.02 9.48 11.45
C HIS A 470 0.26 8.35 12.48
N LEU A 471 1.16 7.42 12.20
CA LEU A 471 1.47 6.32 13.13
C LEU A 471 2.03 6.86 14.45
N GLU A 472 3.02 7.74 14.40
CA GLU A 472 3.60 8.35 15.60
C GLU A 472 2.54 9.11 16.41
N TYR A 473 1.74 9.96 15.76
CA TYR A 473 0.74 10.79 16.43
C TYR A 473 -0.37 9.96 17.08
N PHE A 474 -0.93 9.00 16.34
CA PHE A 474 -2.03 8.19 16.87
C PHE A 474 -1.56 7.17 17.89
N VAL A 475 -0.42 6.48 17.70
CA VAL A 475 0.11 5.55 18.71
C VAL A 475 0.46 6.28 20.00
N ALA A 476 1.16 7.41 19.92
CA ALA A 476 1.50 8.19 21.11
C ALA A 476 0.26 8.61 21.90
N ASN A 477 -0.75 9.14 21.22
CA ASN A 477 -1.97 9.59 21.88
C ASN A 477 -2.84 8.43 22.40
N LEU A 478 -2.91 7.31 21.68
CA LEU A 478 -3.66 6.13 22.13
C LEU A 478 -3.04 5.51 23.40
N VAL A 479 -1.70 5.47 23.49
CA VAL A 479 -0.97 5.01 24.69
C VAL A 479 -1.04 6.04 25.82
N TRP A 480 -1.03 7.34 25.50
CA TRP A 480 -1.18 8.41 26.49
C TRP A 480 -2.56 8.43 27.12
N LEU A 481 -3.62 8.30 26.31
CA LEU A 481 -5.02 8.41 26.77
C LEU A 481 -5.54 7.14 27.44
N PHE A 482 -5.03 5.97 27.04
CA PHE A 482 -5.54 4.67 27.46
C PHE A 482 -4.43 3.70 27.83
N GLU A 483 -4.67 2.90 28.85
CA GLU A 483 -3.97 1.66 29.08
C GLU A 483 -4.65 0.55 28.28
N TRP A 484 -3.86 -0.23 27.56
CA TRP A 484 -4.34 -1.28 26.66
C TRP A 484 -3.93 -2.64 27.22
N ARG A 485 -4.89 -3.52 27.46
CA ARG A 485 -4.67 -4.87 28.00
C ARG A 485 -5.34 -5.92 27.13
N THR A 486 -4.88 -7.15 27.24
CA THR A 486 -5.60 -8.32 26.71
C THR A 486 -6.95 -8.47 27.41
N VAL A 487 -7.98 -8.85 26.66
CA VAL A 487 -9.28 -9.22 27.25
C VAL A 487 -9.09 -10.48 28.09
N ALA A 488 -9.71 -10.51 29.27
CA ALA A 488 -9.58 -11.64 30.19
C ALA A 488 -9.95 -12.96 29.50
N GLY A 489 -9.04 -13.95 29.57
CA GLY A 489 -9.21 -15.27 28.94
C GLY A 489 -8.92 -15.32 27.43
N GLU A 490 -8.50 -14.22 26.81
CA GLU A 490 -8.08 -14.18 25.40
C GLU A 490 -6.56 -14.01 25.30
N GLU A 491 -5.99 -14.47 24.17
CA GLU A 491 -4.61 -14.19 23.78
C GLU A 491 -4.59 -13.36 22.50
N VAL A 492 -3.60 -12.47 22.38
CA VAL A 492 -3.40 -11.72 21.13
C VAL A 492 -2.79 -12.63 20.08
N ASP A 493 -3.59 -12.98 19.07
CA ASP A 493 -3.17 -13.78 17.92
C ASP A 493 -2.54 -12.89 16.85
N LEU A 494 -1.23 -13.02 16.65
CA LEU A 494 -0.49 -12.28 15.62
C LEU A 494 -0.43 -13.05 14.27
N SER A 495 -1.31 -14.02 14.04
CA SER A 495 -1.41 -14.68 12.74
C SER A 495 -1.96 -13.73 11.68
N GLU A 496 -1.42 -13.88 10.48
CA GLU A 496 -1.66 -12.98 9.34
C GLU A 496 -2.69 -13.56 8.38
N LYS A 497 -3.42 -12.69 7.71
CA LYS A 497 -4.33 -13.01 6.60
C LYS A 497 -4.11 -12.00 5.48
N GLN A 498 -3.87 -12.52 4.28
CA GLN A 498 -3.73 -11.69 3.10
C GLN A 498 -5.10 -11.24 2.58
N GLU A 499 -5.35 -9.94 2.63
CA GLU A 499 -6.48 -9.25 1.99
C GLU A 499 -5.97 -8.24 0.97
N PHE A 500 -6.48 -7.01 0.97
CA PHE A 500 -5.86 -5.89 0.23
C PHE A 500 -4.53 -5.50 0.87
N THR A 501 -4.51 -5.48 2.19
CA THR A 501 -3.30 -5.43 3.03
C THR A 501 -3.15 -6.75 3.77
N THR A 502 -1.99 -6.97 4.41
CA THR A 502 -1.77 -8.11 5.31
C THR A 502 -2.33 -7.76 6.68
N VAL A 503 -3.56 -8.21 6.94
CA VAL A 503 -4.29 -7.93 8.19
C VAL A 503 -4.12 -9.04 9.21
N MET A 504 -4.47 -8.77 10.48
CA MET A 504 -4.63 -9.81 11.49
C MET A 504 -5.73 -10.78 11.08
N LYS A 505 -5.46 -12.09 11.16
CA LYS A 505 -6.46 -13.14 10.90
C LYS A 505 -7.64 -13.01 11.86
N ASN A 506 -7.35 -12.79 13.13
CA ASN A 506 -8.28 -12.45 14.17
C ASN A 506 -8.04 -10.98 14.58
N PRO A 507 -8.94 -10.03 14.22
CA PRO A 507 -8.76 -8.62 14.54
C PRO A 507 -8.56 -8.38 16.02
N LEU A 508 -7.67 -7.45 16.39
CA LEU A 508 -7.37 -7.12 17.79
C LEU A 508 -8.64 -6.74 18.55
N ARG A 509 -8.88 -7.46 19.65
CA ARG A 509 -9.77 -7.07 20.74
C ARG A 509 -8.91 -6.72 21.94
N ALA A 510 -9.18 -5.62 22.57
CA ALA A 510 -8.43 -5.16 23.74
C ALA A 510 -9.36 -4.58 24.78
N GLN A 511 -9.00 -4.78 26.04
CA GLN A 511 -9.57 -4.08 27.20
C GLN A 511 -8.84 -2.75 27.32
N ILE A 512 -9.58 -1.65 27.36
CA ILE A 512 -9.02 -0.31 27.56
C ILE A 512 -9.50 0.30 28.86
N SER A 513 -8.63 1.05 29.53
CA SER A 513 -8.97 1.91 30.65
C SER A 513 -8.33 3.28 30.46
N ALA A 514 -9.02 4.36 30.83
CA ALA A 514 -8.45 5.70 30.72
C ALA A 514 -7.21 5.81 31.62
N ARG A 515 -6.11 6.35 31.08
CA ARG A 515 -4.99 6.87 31.87
C ARG A 515 -5.32 8.33 32.23
N ASN A 516 -5.26 8.66 33.48
CA ASN A 516 -5.59 10.02 33.99
C ASN A 516 -4.47 11.01 33.66
#